data_9108db63d753edc864002dceb91404df
#
_entry.id   9108db63d753edc864002dceb91404df
#
_cell.length_a   1.000
_cell.length_b   1.000
_cell.length_c   1.000
_cell.angle_alpha   90.00
_cell.angle_beta   90.00
_cell.angle_gamma   90.00
#
_symmetry.space_group_name_H-M   'P 1'
#
loop_
_entity.id
_entity.type
_entity.pdbx_description
1 polymer ?
#
loop_
_entity_poly.entity_id
_entity_poly.type
_entity_poly.pdbx_seq_one_letter_code
_entity_poly.pdbx_strand_id
1 'polypeptide(L)'
;ILMMLTLLVGFTSCEDDEDIYDDLMGRTWVGDLWFGSDNNPIESGIRLDNNGLGIDYQVFDYDGRPAGDLPFRWWVDYGTLYLDYGYDFALREIRGVRVRGRYLQGDLYLDGEYIDYIELQMQ
;
A
#
# COMPACT_ATOMS: atom_id res chain seq x y z
N ILE A 1 -25.97 9.02 28.51
CA ILE A 1 -25.39 7.67 28.70
C ILE A 1 -25.53 6.85 27.42
N LEU A 2 -26.73 6.83 26.88
CA LEU A 2 -26.95 6.09 25.62
C LEU A 2 -26.15 6.62 24.45
N MET A 3 -25.91 7.92 24.41
CA MET A 3 -25.13 8.55 23.37
C MET A 3 -23.67 8.12 23.40
N MET A 4 -23.13 7.89 24.59
CA MET A 4 -21.76 7.42 24.71
C MET A 4 -21.57 6.02 24.15
N LEU A 5 -22.55 5.16 24.37
CA LEU A 5 -22.52 3.81 23.82
C LEU A 5 -22.51 3.83 22.28
N THR A 6 -23.28 4.73 21.70
CA THR A 6 -23.32 4.88 20.26
C THR A 6 -21.96 5.30 19.70
N LEU A 7 -21.28 6.22 20.36
CA LEU A 7 -19.95 6.65 19.96
C LEU A 7 -18.94 5.51 20.03
N LEU A 8 -18.99 4.71 21.08
CA LEU A 8 -18.08 3.58 21.22
C LEU A 8 -18.24 2.58 20.08
N VAL A 9 -19.48 2.31 19.69
CA VAL A 9 -19.74 1.42 18.55
C VAL A 9 -19.13 1.97 17.27
N GLY A 10 -19.20 3.28 17.05
CA GLY A 10 -18.61 3.92 15.89
C GLY A 10 -17.09 3.74 15.82
N PHE A 11 -16.41 3.76 16.97
CA PHE A 11 -14.96 3.60 16.98
C PHE A 11 -14.50 2.16 16.76
N THR A 12 -15.30 1.18 17.11
CA THR A 12 -14.89 -0.22 16.96
C THR A 12 -14.80 -0.68 15.52
N SER A 13 -15.34 0.07 14.55
CA SER A 13 -15.29 -0.29 13.15
C SER A 13 -13.99 0.15 12.46
N CYS A 14 -13.15 0.96 13.11
CA CYS A 14 -11.93 1.50 12.53
C CYS A 14 -10.70 0.82 13.12
N GLU A 15 -9.80 0.34 12.25
CA GLU A 15 -8.48 -0.09 12.67
C GLU A 15 -7.64 1.16 12.93
N ASP A 16 -6.80 1.14 13.97
CA ASP A 16 -5.85 2.21 14.17
C ASP A 16 -4.60 1.97 13.32
N ASP A 17 -3.78 3.01 13.17
CA ASP A 17 -2.60 2.96 12.32
C ASP A 17 -1.57 1.94 12.81
N GLU A 18 -1.48 1.73 14.12
CA GLU A 18 -0.53 0.78 14.69
C GLU A 18 -0.86 -0.65 14.28
N ASP A 19 -2.12 -1.03 14.27
CA ASP A 19 -2.56 -2.34 13.82
C ASP A 19 -2.26 -2.54 12.34
N ILE A 20 -2.44 -1.49 11.54
CA ILE A 20 -2.13 -1.53 10.12
C ILE A 20 -0.62 -1.73 9.92
N TYR A 21 0.23 -1.01 10.65
CA TYR A 21 1.68 -1.23 10.60
C TYR A 21 2.04 -2.69 10.87
N ASP A 22 1.46 -3.27 11.91
CA ASP A 22 1.75 -4.65 12.29
C ASP A 22 1.35 -5.64 11.20
N ASP A 23 0.24 -5.40 10.54
CA ASP A 23 -0.23 -6.26 9.45
C ASP A 23 0.64 -6.15 8.20
N LEU A 24 1.26 -5.00 7.96
CA LEU A 24 2.02 -4.73 6.75
C LEU A 24 3.49 -5.15 6.86
N MET A 25 4.09 -4.99 8.04
CA MET A 25 5.53 -5.12 8.22
C MET A 25 6.05 -6.53 8.03
N GLY A 26 7.27 -6.62 7.46
CA GLY A 26 7.98 -7.88 7.33
C GLY A 26 7.43 -8.81 6.27
N ARG A 27 6.57 -8.30 5.40
CA ARG A 27 5.92 -9.07 4.34
C ARG A 27 6.15 -8.40 3.01
N THR A 28 6.03 -9.18 1.94
CA THR A 28 6.09 -8.68 0.57
C THR A 28 4.71 -8.76 -0.05
N TRP A 29 4.27 -7.64 -0.62
CA TRP A 29 2.95 -7.49 -1.24
C TRP A 29 3.12 -7.27 -2.73
N VAL A 30 2.42 -8.06 -3.54
CA VAL A 30 2.62 -8.13 -4.99
C VAL A 30 1.36 -7.66 -5.71
N GLY A 31 1.54 -6.75 -6.66
CA GLY A 31 0.46 -6.26 -7.50
C GLY A 31 0.86 -5.03 -8.31
N ASP A 32 -0.13 -4.39 -8.89
CA ASP A 32 0.08 -3.23 -9.76
C ASP A 32 -0.05 -1.94 -8.96
N LEU A 33 1.04 -1.18 -8.87
CA LEU A 33 1.07 0.15 -8.26
C LEU A 33 1.22 1.26 -9.29
N TRP A 34 0.84 0.98 -10.53
CA TRP A 34 0.82 1.95 -11.62
C TRP A 34 2.20 2.46 -12.03
N PHE A 35 3.19 1.57 -11.99
CA PHE A 35 4.47 1.77 -12.65
C PHE A 35 4.41 1.19 -14.06
N GLY A 36 5.27 1.67 -14.94
CA GLY A 36 5.26 1.20 -16.31
C GLY A 36 4.22 1.88 -17.18
N SER A 37 3.88 1.26 -18.29
CA SER A 37 2.95 1.79 -19.28
C SER A 37 2.01 0.70 -19.77
N ASP A 38 0.98 1.06 -20.55
CA ASP A 38 0.05 0.10 -21.13
C ASP A 38 0.77 -0.93 -22.00
N ASN A 39 1.85 -0.54 -22.67
CA ASN A 39 2.64 -1.43 -23.51
C ASN A 39 3.68 -2.24 -22.72
N ASN A 40 4.01 -1.77 -21.52
CA ASN A 40 5.05 -2.38 -20.69
C ASN A 40 4.63 -2.34 -19.22
N PRO A 41 3.59 -3.08 -18.84
CA PRO A 41 3.13 -3.08 -17.47
C PRO A 41 4.16 -3.69 -16.53
N ILE A 42 4.25 -3.12 -15.33
CA ILE A 42 5.18 -3.55 -14.28
C ILE A 42 4.39 -4.00 -13.07
N GLU A 43 4.74 -5.16 -12.57
CA GLU A 43 4.25 -5.66 -11.30
C GLU A 43 5.22 -5.28 -10.20
N SER A 44 4.71 -4.69 -9.14
CA SER A 44 5.49 -4.34 -7.94
C SER A 44 5.44 -5.47 -6.92
N GLY A 45 6.56 -5.70 -6.25
CA GLY A 45 6.61 -6.56 -5.07
C GLY A 45 7.22 -5.76 -3.93
N ILE A 46 6.37 -5.13 -3.12
CA ILE A 46 6.85 -4.21 -2.08
C ILE A 46 7.08 -4.96 -0.78
N ARG A 47 8.31 -4.85 -0.26
CA ARG A 47 8.64 -5.31 1.09
C ARG A 47 8.70 -4.10 2.01
N LEU A 48 7.91 -4.15 3.07
CA LEU A 48 7.81 -3.06 4.05
C LEU A 48 8.58 -3.45 5.30
N ASP A 49 9.67 -2.75 5.57
CA ASP A 49 10.54 -3.02 6.72
C ASP A 49 10.15 -2.14 7.90
N ASN A 50 10.52 -2.56 9.10
CA ASN A 50 10.07 -1.91 10.35
C ASN A 50 10.71 -0.56 10.63
N ASN A 51 11.65 -0.13 9.82
CA ASN A 51 12.36 1.15 9.99
C ASN A 51 11.79 2.26 9.09
N GLY A 52 10.63 2.05 8.47
CA GLY A 52 10.03 3.01 7.55
C GLY A 52 10.66 3.01 6.16
N LEU A 53 11.48 2.02 5.87
CA LEU A 53 12.10 1.85 4.55
C LEU A 53 11.54 0.59 3.90
N GLY A 54 11.61 0.55 2.58
CA GLY A 54 11.19 -0.62 1.84
C GLY A 54 11.88 -0.71 0.51
N ILE A 55 11.68 -1.85 -0.14
CA ILE A 55 12.18 -2.11 -1.49
C ILE A 55 11.03 -2.61 -2.34
N ASP A 56 10.90 -2.08 -3.54
CA ASP A 56 9.97 -2.53 -4.56
C ASP A 56 10.75 -3.36 -5.57
N TYR A 57 10.55 -4.66 -5.56
CA TYR A 57 11.15 -5.60 -6.50
C TYR A 57 10.25 -5.68 -7.72
N GLN A 58 10.57 -4.88 -8.74
CA GLN A 58 9.72 -4.75 -9.92
C GLN A 58 10.08 -5.77 -10.99
N VAL A 59 9.05 -6.32 -11.61
CA VAL A 59 9.20 -7.24 -12.74
C VAL A 59 8.29 -6.79 -13.88
N PHE A 60 8.71 -7.10 -15.11
CA PHE A 60 7.83 -6.91 -16.26
C PHE A 60 6.72 -7.96 -16.21
N ASP A 61 5.47 -7.50 -16.31
CA ASP A 61 4.32 -8.37 -16.15
C ASP A 61 4.21 -9.44 -17.25
N TYR A 62 4.64 -9.11 -18.46
CA TYR A 62 4.47 -10.01 -19.59
C TYR A 62 5.43 -11.21 -19.59
N ASP A 63 6.60 -11.13 -18.97
CA ASP A 63 7.57 -12.24 -18.97
C ASP A 63 8.24 -12.50 -17.63
N GLY A 64 7.94 -11.69 -16.61
CA GLY A 64 8.49 -11.86 -15.27
C GLY A 64 9.96 -11.49 -15.10
N ARG A 65 10.60 -10.90 -16.11
CA ARG A 65 11.99 -10.48 -16.00
C ARG A 65 12.12 -9.29 -15.04
N PRO A 66 13.22 -9.19 -14.30
CA PRO A 66 13.45 -8.04 -13.44
C PRO A 66 13.42 -6.73 -14.21
N ALA A 67 12.65 -5.77 -13.70
CA ALA A 67 12.60 -4.41 -14.24
C ALA A 67 13.44 -3.45 -13.43
N GLY A 68 13.76 -3.81 -12.18
CA GLY A 68 14.59 -3.03 -11.28
C GLY A 68 14.08 -3.09 -9.86
N ASP A 69 14.95 -2.70 -8.93
CA ASP A 69 14.60 -2.60 -7.52
C ASP A 69 14.58 -1.12 -7.15
N LEU A 70 13.47 -0.65 -6.60
CA LEU A 70 13.33 0.75 -6.21
C LEU A 70 13.23 0.85 -4.69
N PRO A 71 14.10 1.60 -4.03
CA PRO A 71 13.92 1.90 -2.61
C PRO A 71 12.81 2.92 -2.43
N PHE A 72 12.13 2.83 -1.32
CA PHE A 72 11.11 3.82 -0.95
C PHE A 72 11.05 4.00 0.56
N ARG A 73 10.40 5.07 0.99
CA ARG A 73 10.00 5.28 2.38
C ARG A 73 8.51 5.02 2.48
N TRP A 74 8.08 4.56 3.65
CA TRP A 74 6.67 4.33 3.86
C TRP A 74 6.25 4.70 5.28
N TRP A 75 5.01 5.10 5.41
CA TRP A 75 4.37 5.35 6.70
C TRP A 75 2.87 5.20 6.54
N VAL A 76 2.19 5.06 7.69
CA VAL A 76 0.73 5.01 7.73
C VAL A 76 0.27 6.20 8.57
N ASP A 77 -0.73 6.92 8.07
CA ASP A 77 -1.31 8.06 8.77
C ASP A 77 -2.80 8.14 8.46
N TYR A 78 -3.63 8.10 9.50
CA TYR A 78 -5.10 8.13 9.39
C TYR A 78 -5.64 7.13 8.37
N GLY A 79 -5.15 5.90 8.42
CA GLY A 79 -5.63 4.83 7.55
C GLY A 79 -5.16 4.91 6.10
N THR A 80 -4.16 5.73 5.82
CA THR A 80 -3.55 5.84 4.50
C THR A 80 -2.12 5.34 4.56
N LEU A 81 -1.77 4.43 3.66
CA LEU A 81 -0.39 3.98 3.46
C LEU A 81 0.25 4.88 2.41
N TYR A 82 1.35 5.53 2.79
CA TYR A 82 2.13 6.37 1.90
C TYR A 82 3.38 5.63 1.45
N LEU A 83 3.63 5.65 0.15
CA LEU A 83 4.82 5.07 -0.46
C LEU A 83 5.54 6.16 -1.23
N ASP A 84 6.68 6.60 -0.71
CA ASP A 84 7.47 7.69 -1.29
C ASP A 84 8.74 7.13 -1.93
N TYR A 85 8.74 7.11 -3.26
CA TYR A 85 9.86 6.60 -4.07
C TYR A 85 10.87 7.70 -4.46
N GLY A 86 10.69 8.92 -3.95
CA GLY A 86 11.49 10.06 -4.34
C GLY A 86 10.77 10.95 -5.36
N TYR A 87 11.33 12.12 -5.64
CA TYR A 87 10.57 13.09 -6.41
C TYR A 87 10.54 12.83 -7.92
N ASP A 88 11.27 11.83 -8.40
CA ASP A 88 11.14 11.38 -9.79
C ASP A 88 9.86 10.56 -10.03
N PHE A 89 9.15 10.22 -8.95
CA PHE A 89 7.94 9.40 -9.00
C PHE A 89 6.81 10.10 -8.27
N ALA A 90 5.58 9.93 -8.75
CA ALA A 90 4.41 10.39 -8.05
C ALA A 90 4.33 9.71 -6.67
N LEU A 91 3.96 10.46 -5.64
CA LEU A 91 3.69 9.91 -4.32
C LEU A 91 2.50 8.97 -4.41
N ARG A 92 2.69 7.71 -3.99
CA ARG A 92 1.61 6.74 -3.94
C ARG A 92 0.96 6.78 -2.58
N GLU A 93 -0.37 6.91 -2.56
CA GLU A 93 -1.18 6.78 -1.37
C GLU A 93 -2.16 5.66 -1.58
N ILE A 94 -2.27 4.77 -0.60
CA ILE A 94 -3.33 3.77 -0.59
C ILE A 94 -4.25 4.16 0.56
N ARG A 95 -5.37 4.81 0.22
CA ARG A 95 -6.32 5.33 1.21
C ARG A 95 -7.30 4.24 1.61
N GLY A 96 -7.68 4.26 2.89
CA GLY A 96 -8.52 3.21 3.43
C GLY A 96 -7.81 1.86 3.39
N VAL A 97 -6.49 1.87 3.62
CA VAL A 97 -5.67 0.67 3.53
C VAL A 97 -6.09 -0.34 4.60
N ARG A 98 -6.17 -1.59 4.20
CA ARG A 98 -6.53 -2.69 5.11
C ARG A 98 -5.97 -4.00 4.60
N VAL A 99 -5.75 -4.91 5.54
CA VAL A 99 -5.33 -6.27 5.22
C VAL A 99 -6.50 -7.21 5.50
N ARG A 100 -6.87 -7.99 4.50
CA ARG A 100 -7.92 -9.00 4.60
C ARG A 100 -7.35 -10.33 4.13
N GLY A 101 -7.04 -11.22 5.09
CA GLY A 101 -6.37 -12.47 4.77
C GLY A 101 -5.02 -12.22 4.15
N ARG A 102 -4.83 -12.63 2.91
CA ARG A 102 -3.57 -12.47 2.18
C ARG A 102 -3.56 -11.27 1.24
N TYR A 103 -4.50 -10.34 1.41
CA TYR A 103 -4.64 -9.21 0.49
C TYR A 103 -4.51 -7.89 1.23
N LEU A 104 -3.74 -6.99 0.64
CA LEU A 104 -3.68 -5.57 1.01
C LEU A 104 -4.59 -4.83 0.04
N GLN A 105 -5.55 -4.09 0.56
CA GLN A 105 -6.60 -3.45 -0.23
C GLN A 105 -6.68 -1.97 0.08
N GLY A 106 -7.10 -1.19 -0.89
CA GLY A 106 -7.37 0.23 -0.71
C GLY A 106 -7.48 0.97 -2.04
N ASP A 107 -7.66 2.27 -1.95
CA ASP A 107 -7.80 3.15 -3.10
C ASP A 107 -6.47 3.82 -3.40
N LEU A 108 -5.93 3.60 -4.60
CA LEU A 108 -4.65 4.13 -5.02
C LEU A 108 -4.81 5.55 -5.54
N TYR A 109 -3.98 6.46 -5.02
CA TYR A 109 -3.84 7.83 -5.49
C TYR A 109 -2.38 8.08 -5.89
N LEU A 110 -2.18 8.82 -6.97
CA LEU A 110 -0.87 9.30 -7.39
C LEU A 110 -0.85 10.81 -7.30
N ASP A 111 0.01 11.37 -6.46
CA ASP A 111 0.10 12.82 -6.21
C ASP A 111 -1.27 13.43 -5.89
N GLY A 112 -2.09 12.72 -5.14
CA GLY A 112 -3.41 13.17 -4.71
C GLY A 112 -4.54 12.92 -5.70
N GLU A 113 -4.26 12.32 -6.86
CA GLU A 113 -5.27 12.02 -7.87
C GLU A 113 -5.68 10.56 -7.79
N TYR A 114 -6.98 10.30 -7.68
CA TYR A 114 -7.50 8.94 -7.63
C TYR A 114 -7.23 8.19 -8.94
N ILE A 115 -6.70 6.97 -8.80
CA ILE A 115 -6.39 6.10 -9.94
C ILE A 115 -7.36 4.92 -10.00
N ASP A 116 -7.38 4.08 -8.96
CA ASP A 116 -8.18 2.85 -8.97
C ASP A 116 -8.19 2.23 -7.58
N TYR A 117 -9.18 1.38 -7.33
CA TYR A 117 -9.12 0.44 -6.22
C TYR A 117 -8.07 -0.63 -6.54
N ILE A 118 -7.22 -0.95 -5.58
CA ILE A 118 -6.17 -1.94 -5.79
C ILE A 118 -6.20 -3.03 -4.74
N GLU A 119 -5.60 -4.14 -5.11
CA GLU A 119 -5.45 -5.30 -4.25
C GLU A 119 -4.08 -5.91 -4.51
N LEU A 120 -3.25 -5.97 -3.47
CA LEU A 120 -1.94 -6.61 -3.54
C LEU A 120 -2.01 -7.91 -2.76
N GLN A 121 -1.34 -8.93 -3.27
CA GLN A 121 -1.35 -10.26 -2.65
C GLN A 121 -0.06 -10.49 -1.88
N MET A 122 -0.20 -11.01 -0.66
CA MET A 122 0.94 -11.39 0.15
C MET A 122 1.64 -12.60 -0.44
N GLN A 123 2.94 -12.49 -0.56
CA GLN A 123 3.79 -13.58 -1.01
C GLN A 123 4.16 -14.52 0.11
#